data_d663200083ef2a03788c3213bf9e9a4e
#
_entry.id   d663200083ef2a03788c3213bf9e9a4e
#
_cell.length_a   1.000
_cell.length_b   1.000
_cell.length_c   1.000
_cell.angle_alpha   90.00
_cell.angle_beta   90.00
_cell.angle_gamma   90.00
#
_symmetry.space_group_name_H-M   'P 1'
#
loop_
_entity.id
_entity.type
_entity.pdbx_description
1 polymer ?
#
loop_
_entity_poly.entity_id
_entity_poly.type
_entity_poly.pdbx_seq_one_letter_code
_entity_poly.pdbx_strand_id
1 'polypeptide(L)'
;MKISASIYSDKTNDLETTLALLNANHVDMIHVDCKDSICVFDDIEVMKLQSKIPIDLHIITDYADKYIDKVIAHEVDLVTFQFEDLIDKTITVPSDFGGKLGLAITTETPIEVFEPYADQFDFILFMATIPGESGGVFDRRNFRRIRDFKKRFPGKKIHVDGGVNGEVSFILRNMGVYASVSGSYLFNASTIGSALLNLKLNEIESHFLVKDFMLDLDESPYIYQSDMTLEAVLRSMNKGKLGFTAIIKDNFELAGIIGNADLRNGLLTHIGDLKSVSLSEMINTSPLSINESATVVEMIRLVKNNSKTILYLPVVDIDNKLVGTLNFMNLIKGEI
;
A
#
# COMPACT_ATOMS: atom_id res chain seq x y z
N MET A 1 5.19 -7.53 0.43
CA MET A 1 4.14 -7.22 1.44
C MET A 1 3.90 -8.47 2.28
N LYS A 2 3.88 -8.37 3.59
CA LYS A 2 3.55 -9.47 4.52
C LYS A 2 2.04 -9.72 4.56
N ILE A 3 1.65 -10.96 4.82
CA ILE A 3 0.25 -11.36 5.02
C ILE A 3 0.05 -11.73 6.49
N SER A 4 -0.88 -11.03 7.15
CA SER A 4 -1.31 -11.31 8.52
C SER A 4 -2.65 -12.07 8.46
N ALA A 5 -2.69 -13.30 8.95
CA ALA A 5 -3.88 -14.14 8.91
C ALA A 5 -4.81 -13.82 10.08
N SER A 6 -6.01 -13.27 9.82
CA SER A 6 -7.02 -13.01 10.86
C SER A 6 -7.59 -14.34 11.38
N ILE A 7 -6.97 -14.87 12.44
CA ILE A 7 -7.18 -16.25 12.90
C ILE A 7 -8.62 -16.58 13.24
N TYR A 8 -9.34 -15.64 13.82
CA TYR A 8 -10.76 -15.80 14.16
C TYR A 8 -11.72 -15.78 12.96
N SER A 9 -11.19 -15.57 11.74
CA SER A 9 -11.96 -15.72 10.50
C SER A 9 -12.10 -17.19 10.06
N ASP A 10 -11.31 -18.13 10.58
CA ASP A 10 -11.56 -19.55 10.40
C ASP A 10 -12.78 -19.95 11.24
N LYS A 11 -13.84 -20.38 10.56
CA LYS A 11 -15.10 -20.83 11.21
C LYS A 11 -15.28 -22.34 11.17
N THR A 12 -14.32 -23.06 10.59
CA THR A 12 -14.38 -24.49 10.36
C THR A 12 -13.51 -25.31 11.28
N ASN A 13 -12.36 -24.76 11.66
CA ASN A 13 -11.37 -25.44 12.48
C ASN A 13 -11.30 -24.83 13.90
N ASP A 14 -10.82 -25.61 14.85
CA ASP A 14 -10.40 -25.10 16.15
C ASP A 14 -9.06 -24.34 16.05
N LEU A 15 -8.69 -23.66 17.14
CA LEU A 15 -7.49 -22.84 17.19
C LEU A 15 -6.22 -23.64 16.86
N GLU A 16 -6.07 -24.83 17.42
CA GLU A 16 -4.86 -25.66 17.25
C GLU A 16 -4.73 -26.14 15.80
N THR A 17 -5.81 -26.59 15.19
CA THR A 17 -5.84 -27.02 13.79
C THR A 17 -5.53 -25.84 12.86
N THR A 18 -6.13 -24.65 13.11
CA THR A 18 -5.85 -23.44 12.34
C THR A 18 -4.38 -23.05 12.45
N LEU A 19 -3.79 -23.08 13.65
CA LEU A 19 -2.36 -22.81 13.87
C LEU A 19 -1.46 -23.77 13.11
N ALA A 20 -1.77 -25.07 13.13
CA ALA A 20 -1.01 -26.07 12.39
C ALA A 20 -1.02 -25.78 10.87
N LEU A 21 -2.18 -25.38 10.33
CA LEU A 21 -2.32 -25.00 8.92
C LEU A 21 -1.52 -23.73 8.59
N LEU A 22 -1.57 -22.70 9.46
CA LEU A 22 -0.82 -21.45 9.26
C LEU A 22 0.70 -21.70 9.32
N ASN A 23 1.17 -22.52 10.27
CA ASN A 23 2.57 -22.93 10.38
C ASN A 23 3.04 -23.70 9.11
N ALA A 24 2.25 -24.67 8.65
CA ALA A 24 2.57 -25.47 7.46
C ALA A 24 2.68 -24.63 6.18
N ASN A 25 1.96 -23.51 6.11
CA ASN A 25 1.96 -22.61 4.96
C ASN A 25 2.86 -21.37 5.14
N HIS A 26 3.64 -21.29 6.22
CA HIS A 26 4.60 -20.21 6.48
C HIS A 26 3.97 -18.81 6.36
N VAL A 27 2.82 -18.59 7.01
CA VAL A 27 2.17 -17.29 7.07
C VAL A 27 3.08 -16.30 7.80
N ASP A 28 3.11 -15.05 7.36
CA ASP A 28 4.06 -14.06 7.88
C ASP A 28 3.72 -13.56 9.30
N MET A 29 2.42 -13.47 9.65
CA MET A 29 1.91 -13.01 10.95
C MET A 29 0.53 -13.60 11.25
N ILE A 30 0.16 -13.71 12.51
CA ILE A 30 -1.18 -14.08 12.98
C ILE A 30 -1.86 -12.81 13.51
N HIS A 31 -2.95 -12.41 12.86
CA HIS A 31 -3.77 -11.29 13.32
C HIS A 31 -4.84 -11.76 14.29
N VAL A 32 -4.91 -11.07 15.43
CA VAL A 32 -5.80 -11.38 16.54
C VAL A 32 -6.60 -10.13 16.89
N ASP A 33 -7.92 -10.18 16.71
CA ASP A 33 -8.82 -9.09 17.13
C ASP A 33 -9.21 -9.24 18.58
N CYS A 34 -8.91 -8.23 19.40
CA CYS A 34 -9.31 -8.11 20.80
C CYS A 34 -10.40 -7.05 20.95
N LYS A 35 -11.66 -7.48 21.00
CA LYS A 35 -12.81 -6.60 21.23
C LYS A 35 -13.13 -6.52 22.71
N ASP A 36 -12.37 -5.70 23.44
CA ASP A 36 -12.48 -5.45 24.88
C ASP A 36 -12.60 -6.74 25.72
N SER A 37 -11.86 -7.80 25.32
CA SER A 37 -11.87 -9.10 25.97
C SER A 37 -10.47 -9.58 26.35
N ILE A 38 -10.25 -9.76 27.65
CA ILE A 38 -8.97 -10.27 28.18
C ILE A 38 -8.73 -11.74 27.83
N CYS A 39 -9.78 -12.53 27.57
CA CYS A 39 -9.66 -13.96 27.25
C CYS A 39 -8.83 -14.23 25.99
N VAL A 40 -8.65 -13.24 25.12
CA VAL A 40 -7.81 -13.37 23.92
C VAL A 40 -6.35 -13.68 24.26
N PHE A 41 -5.89 -13.33 25.46
CA PHE A 41 -4.52 -13.62 25.88
C PHE A 41 -4.29 -15.09 26.24
N ASP A 42 -5.35 -15.83 26.60
CA ASP A 42 -5.28 -17.28 26.79
C ASP A 42 -5.00 -17.96 25.42
N ASP A 43 -5.66 -17.49 24.36
CA ASP A 43 -5.40 -17.94 23.00
C ASP A 43 -3.99 -17.56 22.53
N ILE A 44 -3.52 -16.34 22.84
CA ILE A 44 -2.17 -15.89 22.50
C ILE A 44 -1.11 -16.76 23.18
N GLU A 45 -1.32 -17.18 24.45
CA GLU A 45 -0.43 -18.11 25.12
C GLU A 45 -0.34 -19.45 24.39
N VAL A 46 -1.48 -20.02 23.98
CA VAL A 46 -1.51 -21.25 23.17
C VAL A 46 -0.79 -21.04 21.82
N MET A 47 -1.03 -19.90 21.15
CA MET A 47 -0.36 -19.58 19.88
C MET A 47 1.16 -19.54 20.05
N LYS A 48 1.67 -18.87 21.08
CA LYS A 48 3.11 -18.74 21.33
C LYS A 48 3.77 -20.06 21.74
N LEU A 49 3.04 -20.96 22.38
CA LEU A 49 3.54 -22.29 22.71
C LEU A 49 3.66 -23.19 21.47
N GLN A 50 2.78 -23.05 20.48
CA GLN A 50 2.68 -23.95 19.33
C GLN A 50 3.26 -23.35 18.03
N SER A 51 3.53 -22.04 17.98
CA SER A 51 3.98 -21.33 16.79
C SER A 51 5.05 -20.30 17.12
N LYS A 52 5.92 -20.05 16.13
CA LYS A 52 6.87 -18.93 16.13
C LYS A 52 6.45 -17.79 15.19
N ILE A 53 5.26 -17.88 14.62
CA ILE A 53 4.72 -16.83 13.77
C ILE A 53 4.42 -15.61 14.66
N PRO A 54 4.90 -14.41 14.32
CA PRO A 54 4.65 -13.19 15.07
C PRO A 54 3.16 -12.91 15.27
N ILE A 55 2.79 -12.45 16.46
CA ILE A 55 1.41 -12.03 16.81
C ILE A 55 1.21 -10.56 16.46
N ASP A 56 0.18 -10.28 15.68
CA ASP A 56 -0.30 -8.96 15.26
C ASP A 56 -1.64 -8.70 15.95
N LEU A 57 -1.59 -8.12 17.17
CA LEU A 57 -2.75 -7.93 18.04
C LEU A 57 -3.42 -6.58 17.78
N HIS A 58 -4.69 -6.60 17.41
CA HIS A 58 -5.52 -5.41 17.22
C HIS A 58 -6.50 -5.27 18.38
N ILE A 59 -6.31 -4.22 19.21
CA ILE A 59 -7.10 -3.95 20.41
C ILE A 59 -8.13 -2.86 20.12
N ILE A 60 -9.39 -3.22 20.29
CA ILE A 60 -10.56 -2.34 20.18
C ILE A 60 -11.10 -2.17 21.60
N THR A 61 -10.81 -1.04 22.24
CA THR A 61 -11.12 -0.78 23.64
C THR A 61 -11.29 0.70 23.91
N ASP A 62 -12.00 1.04 24.99
CA ASP A 62 -12.16 2.40 25.49
C ASP A 62 -10.89 2.96 26.17
N TYR A 63 -10.09 2.10 26.84
CA TYR A 63 -8.85 2.47 27.54
C TYR A 63 -7.72 1.48 27.22
N ALA A 64 -6.64 1.99 26.62
CA ALA A 64 -5.46 1.20 26.27
C ALA A 64 -4.77 0.57 27.48
N ASP A 65 -4.72 1.28 28.60
CA ASP A 65 -4.03 0.87 29.83
C ASP A 65 -4.53 -0.46 30.40
N LYS A 66 -5.77 -0.87 30.11
CA LYS A 66 -6.32 -2.18 30.50
C LYS A 66 -5.50 -3.36 29.97
N TYR A 67 -4.77 -3.16 28.87
CA TYR A 67 -4.12 -4.23 28.12
C TYR A 67 -2.60 -4.18 28.15
N ILE A 68 -1.98 -3.07 28.56
CA ILE A 68 -0.53 -2.85 28.46
C ILE A 68 0.26 -3.93 29.22
N ASP A 69 -0.10 -4.21 30.48
CA ASP A 69 0.59 -5.24 31.27
C ASP A 69 0.48 -6.64 30.64
N LYS A 70 -0.67 -6.95 30.05
CA LYS A 70 -0.89 -8.23 29.37
C LYS A 70 -0.09 -8.34 28.08
N VAL A 71 -0.05 -7.27 27.30
CA VAL A 71 0.74 -7.16 26.06
C VAL A 71 2.22 -7.41 26.34
N ILE A 72 2.74 -6.81 27.44
CA ILE A 72 4.13 -6.98 27.85
C ILE A 72 4.37 -8.40 28.36
N ALA A 73 3.51 -8.91 29.24
CA ALA A 73 3.67 -10.24 29.84
C ALA A 73 3.67 -11.37 28.80
N HIS A 74 2.92 -11.20 27.69
CA HIS A 74 2.86 -12.18 26.59
C HIS A 74 3.84 -11.84 25.45
N GLU A 75 4.72 -10.85 25.62
CA GLU A 75 5.72 -10.46 24.61
C GLU A 75 5.11 -10.34 23.20
N VAL A 76 3.99 -9.61 23.07
CA VAL A 76 3.28 -9.47 21.79
C VAL A 76 4.13 -8.71 20.80
N ASP A 77 4.27 -9.23 19.57
CA ASP A 77 5.21 -8.69 18.57
C ASP A 77 4.75 -7.37 17.96
N LEU A 78 3.46 -7.26 17.62
CA LEU A 78 2.84 -6.04 17.11
C LEU A 78 1.54 -5.78 17.86
N VAL A 79 1.33 -4.56 18.28
CA VAL A 79 0.11 -4.13 18.99
C VAL A 79 -0.46 -2.89 18.31
N THR A 80 -1.72 -2.93 17.96
CA THR A 80 -2.45 -1.85 17.33
C THR A 80 -3.66 -1.47 18.18
N PHE A 81 -3.87 -0.19 18.42
CA PHE A 81 -5.04 0.32 19.13
C PHE A 81 -5.99 1.02 18.15
N GLN A 82 -7.30 0.73 18.24
CA GLN A 82 -8.32 1.38 17.40
C GLN A 82 -8.58 2.80 17.92
N PHE A 83 -8.23 3.80 17.13
CA PHE A 83 -8.30 5.21 17.53
C PHE A 83 -9.72 5.66 17.91
N GLU A 84 -10.72 5.25 17.13
CA GLU A 84 -12.11 5.71 17.32
C GLU A 84 -12.68 5.29 18.67
N ASP A 85 -12.33 4.10 19.15
CA ASP A 85 -12.86 3.51 20.35
C ASP A 85 -12.23 4.09 21.63
N LEU A 86 -10.99 4.58 21.58
CA LEU A 86 -10.33 5.21 22.73
C LEU A 86 -11.06 6.47 23.18
N ILE A 87 -11.39 6.57 24.48
CA ILE A 87 -12.11 7.73 25.03
C ILE A 87 -11.18 8.94 25.16
N ASP A 88 -10.03 8.77 25.79
CA ASP A 88 -9.08 9.87 26.09
C ASP A 88 -7.98 10.04 25.02
N LYS A 89 -7.94 9.17 24.01
CA LYS A 89 -6.92 9.14 22.97
C LYS A 89 -5.48 9.04 23.50
N THR A 90 -5.33 8.60 24.76
CA THR A 90 -4.02 8.45 25.41
C THR A 90 -3.60 6.99 25.36
N ILE A 91 -2.37 6.74 24.90
CA ILE A 91 -1.76 5.41 24.89
C ILE A 91 -0.38 5.56 25.50
N THR A 92 -0.22 5.05 26.71
CA THR A 92 1.07 5.10 27.43
C THR A 92 1.67 3.70 27.44
N VAL A 93 2.74 3.52 26.69
CA VAL A 93 3.47 2.24 26.64
C VAL A 93 4.86 2.46 27.25
N PRO A 94 5.31 1.57 28.13
CA PRO A 94 6.65 1.63 28.69
C PRO A 94 7.74 1.64 27.61
N SER A 95 8.83 2.39 27.87
CA SER A 95 9.93 2.57 26.90
C SER A 95 10.71 1.28 26.59
N ASP A 96 10.59 0.27 27.43
CA ASP A 96 11.19 -1.05 27.30
C ASP A 96 10.29 -2.08 26.58
N PHE A 97 9.13 -1.65 26.08
CA PHE A 97 8.28 -2.52 25.26
C PHE A 97 9.04 -2.97 24.00
N GLY A 98 9.28 -4.27 23.91
CA GLY A 98 10.08 -4.85 22.81
C GLY A 98 9.34 -5.03 21.48
N GLY A 99 8.00 -4.87 21.46
CA GLY A 99 7.17 -5.01 20.26
C GLY A 99 7.10 -3.75 19.41
N LYS A 100 6.21 -3.76 18.41
CA LYS A 100 5.92 -2.64 17.51
C LYS A 100 4.54 -2.08 17.78
N LEU A 101 4.42 -0.74 17.82
CA LEU A 101 3.18 -0.04 18.10
C LEU A 101 2.55 0.50 16.82
N GLY A 102 1.24 0.32 16.71
CA GLY A 102 0.41 0.81 15.62
C GLY A 102 -0.85 1.52 16.08
N LEU A 103 -1.33 2.45 15.27
CA LEU A 103 -2.62 3.09 15.43
C LEU A 103 -3.54 2.63 14.30
N ALA A 104 -4.71 2.07 14.62
CA ALA A 104 -5.74 1.75 13.65
C ALA A 104 -6.71 2.91 13.49
N ILE A 105 -7.05 3.24 12.25
CA ILE A 105 -8.06 4.26 11.91
C ILE A 105 -9.00 3.75 10.85
N THR A 106 -10.28 4.12 10.94
CA THR A 106 -11.29 3.83 9.92
C THR A 106 -11.15 4.73 8.70
N THR A 107 -11.86 4.40 7.61
CA THR A 107 -11.86 5.22 6.37
C THR A 107 -12.34 6.66 6.62
N GLU A 108 -13.19 6.89 7.61
CA GLU A 108 -13.76 8.22 7.89
C GLU A 108 -12.83 9.11 8.75
N THR A 109 -11.86 8.52 9.44
CA THR A 109 -10.96 9.26 10.34
C THR A 109 -9.81 9.90 9.57
N PRO A 110 -9.55 11.21 9.73
CA PRO A 110 -8.44 11.88 9.08
C PRO A 110 -7.07 11.29 9.47
N ILE A 111 -6.13 11.23 8.51
CA ILE A 111 -4.77 10.68 8.77
C ILE A 111 -3.96 11.52 9.76
N GLU A 112 -4.34 12.78 9.94
CA GLU A 112 -3.73 13.75 10.85
C GLU A 112 -3.78 13.31 12.32
N VAL A 113 -4.74 12.48 12.70
CA VAL A 113 -4.84 11.94 14.06
C VAL A 113 -3.61 11.12 14.45
N PHE A 114 -2.79 10.70 13.49
CA PHE A 114 -1.54 9.98 13.75
C PHE A 114 -0.41 10.90 14.25
N GLU A 115 -0.48 12.22 14.05
CA GLU A 115 0.61 13.15 14.40
C GLU A 115 1.08 13.05 15.87
N PRO A 116 0.18 13.05 16.87
CA PRO A 116 0.61 12.95 18.27
C PRO A 116 1.33 11.64 18.61
N TYR A 117 1.14 10.59 17.82
CA TYR A 117 1.72 9.27 18.02
C TYR A 117 2.96 9.01 17.16
N ALA A 118 3.27 9.90 16.22
CA ALA A 118 4.27 9.65 15.18
C ALA A 118 5.66 9.32 15.72
N ASP A 119 6.06 9.87 16.86
CA ASP A 119 7.39 9.61 17.44
C ASP A 119 7.46 8.24 18.13
N GLN A 120 6.36 7.75 18.68
CA GLN A 120 6.32 6.49 19.44
C GLN A 120 5.88 5.30 18.61
N PHE A 121 5.02 5.52 17.59
CA PHE A 121 4.38 4.45 16.84
C PHE A 121 5.15 4.11 15.57
N ASP A 122 5.29 2.83 15.29
CA ASP A 122 6.04 2.30 14.14
C ASP A 122 5.22 2.30 12.86
N PHE A 123 3.88 2.15 12.98
CA PHE A 123 3.01 1.97 11.82
C PHE A 123 1.57 2.47 12.04
N ILE A 124 0.86 2.63 10.94
CA ILE A 124 -0.60 2.84 10.91
C ILE A 124 -1.29 1.60 10.35
N LEU A 125 -2.47 1.26 10.87
CA LEU A 125 -3.37 0.26 10.31
C LEU A 125 -4.61 0.97 9.73
N PHE A 126 -4.78 0.92 8.41
CA PHE A 126 -5.99 1.39 7.76
C PHE A 126 -7.06 0.31 7.79
N MET A 127 -8.17 0.59 8.48
CA MET A 127 -9.36 -0.25 8.46
C MET A 127 -10.17 0.08 7.19
N ALA A 128 -10.12 -0.80 6.21
CA ALA A 128 -10.85 -0.62 4.94
C ALA A 128 -12.27 -1.20 4.99
N THR A 129 -12.66 -1.77 6.13
CA THR A 129 -13.99 -2.26 6.48
C THR A 129 -14.29 -1.90 7.95
N ILE A 130 -15.44 -2.32 8.48
CA ILE A 130 -15.77 -2.13 9.89
C ILE A 130 -14.79 -2.92 10.77
N PRO A 131 -14.18 -2.29 11.78
CA PRO A 131 -13.21 -2.94 12.67
C PRO A 131 -13.76 -4.22 13.33
N GLY A 132 -12.95 -5.30 13.29
CA GLY A 132 -13.28 -6.58 13.87
C GLY A 132 -14.43 -7.33 13.18
N GLU A 133 -14.85 -6.94 11.96
CA GLU A 133 -15.80 -7.69 11.14
C GLU A 133 -15.09 -8.36 9.96
N SER A 134 -15.50 -9.58 9.63
CA SER A 134 -14.95 -10.37 8.53
C SER A 134 -15.84 -10.37 7.30
N GLY A 135 -15.26 -10.41 6.09
CA GLY A 135 -16.02 -10.57 4.84
C GLY A 135 -16.48 -9.26 4.17
N GLY A 136 -16.03 -8.10 4.65
CA GLY A 136 -16.34 -6.80 4.03
C GLY A 136 -15.65 -6.60 2.68
N VAL A 137 -16.08 -5.57 1.93
CA VAL A 137 -15.48 -5.14 0.66
C VAL A 137 -14.54 -4.00 0.94
N PHE A 138 -13.35 -4.04 0.34
CA PHE A 138 -12.33 -2.99 0.47
C PHE A 138 -12.85 -1.63 0.00
N ASP A 139 -12.76 -0.62 0.87
CA ASP A 139 -13.12 0.75 0.49
C ASP A 139 -11.97 1.41 -0.28
N ARG A 140 -12.19 1.66 -1.58
CA ARG A 140 -11.19 2.24 -2.51
C ARG A 140 -10.68 3.63 -2.10
N ARG A 141 -11.42 4.39 -1.28
CA ARG A 141 -10.96 5.68 -0.74
C ARG A 141 -9.63 5.55 0.01
N ASN A 142 -9.35 4.37 0.57
CA ASN A 142 -8.11 4.12 1.26
C ASN A 142 -6.87 4.12 0.33
N PHE A 143 -7.01 3.92 -0.98
CA PHE A 143 -5.87 4.06 -1.89
C PHE A 143 -5.28 5.48 -1.86
N ARG A 144 -6.12 6.52 -1.92
CA ARG A 144 -5.66 7.92 -1.80
C ARG A 144 -5.07 8.18 -0.41
N ARG A 145 -5.77 7.75 0.65
CA ARG A 145 -5.35 7.95 2.04
C ARG A 145 -3.98 7.32 2.35
N ILE A 146 -3.72 6.12 1.83
CA ILE A 146 -2.43 5.44 1.93
C ILE A 146 -1.31 6.28 1.29
N ARG A 147 -1.55 6.86 0.10
CA ARG A 147 -0.59 7.74 -0.56
C ARG A 147 -0.31 9.01 0.24
N ASP A 148 -1.38 9.65 0.73
CA ASP A 148 -1.27 10.87 1.53
C ASP A 148 -0.53 10.62 2.84
N PHE A 149 -0.82 9.52 3.53
CA PHE A 149 -0.09 9.11 4.73
C PHE A 149 1.40 8.87 4.45
N LYS A 150 1.73 8.17 3.38
CA LYS A 150 3.12 7.90 2.98
C LYS A 150 3.90 9.19 2.70
N LYS A 151 3.24 10.20 2.13
CA LYS A 151 3.84 11.54 1.90
C LYS A 151 4.07 12.30 3.21
N ARG A 152 3.08 12.25 4.13
CA ARG A 152 3.11 13.02 5.37
C ARG A 152 4.03 12.41 6.43
N PHE A 153 4.08 11.08 6.52
CA PHE A 153 4.85 10.32 7.51
C PHE A 153 5.87 9.38 6.84
N PRO A 154 6.89 9.93 6.17
CA PRO A 154 7.87 9.11 5.48
C PRO A 154 8.63 8.23 6.48
N GLY A 155 8.79 6.94 6.14
CA GLY A 155 9.46 5.96 6.98
C GLY A 155 8.53 5.18 7.92
N LYS A 156 7.29 5.62 8.15
CA LYS A 156 6.29 4.82 8.89
C LYS A 156 5.74 3.71 8.01
N LYS A 157 5.57 2.52 8.59
CA LYS A 157 4.97 1.38 7.89
C LYS A 157 3.46 1.55 7.76
N ILE A 158 2.91 0.96 6.72
CA ILE A 158 1.47 0.98 6.47
C ILE A 158 0.98 -0.46 6.46
N HIS A 159 0.00 -0.73 7.29
CA HIS A 159 -0.77 -1.96 7.32
C HIS A 159 -2.19 -1.67 6.85
N VAL A 160 -2.87 -2.69 6.33
CA VAL A 160 -4.25 -2.57 5.84
C VAL A 160 -5.04 -3.78 6.28
N ASP A 161 -6.23 -3.56 6.82
CA ASP A 161 -7.18 -4.59 7.20
C ASP A 161 -8.56 -4.32 6.59
N GLY A 162 -9.18 -5.38 6.09
CA GLY A 162 -10.53 -5.36 5.53
C GLY A 162 -10.58 -5.52 4.01
N GLY A 163 -11.29 -6.54 3.55
CA GLY A 163 -11.60 -6.79 2.14
C GLY A 163 -10.40 -7.13 1.25
N VAL A 164 -9.27 -7.57 1.83
CA VAL A 164 -8.05 -7.87 1.06
C VAL A 164 -8.19 -9.23 0.38
N ASN A 165 -8.32 -9.19 -0.95
CA ASN A 165 -8.28 -10.32 -1.87
C ASN A 165 -7.05 -10.23 -2.78
N GLY A 166 -6.90 -11.11 -3.78
CA GLY A 166 -5.75 -11.13 -4.68
C GLY A 166 -5.55 -9.81 -5.44
N GLU A 167 -6.63 -9.18 -5.92
CA GLU A 167 -6.58 -7.91 -6.65
C GLU A 167 -6.17 -6.75 -5.74
N VAL A 168 -6.83 -6.60 -4.60
CA VAL A 168 -6.50 -5.56 -3.61
C VAL A 168 -5.06 -5.74 -3.14
N SER A 169 -4.64 -6.98 -2.85
CA SER A 169 -3.26 -7.30 -2.46
C SER A 169 -2.25 -6.85 -3.51
N PHE A 170 -2.53 -7.09 -4.80
CA PHE A 170 -1.67 -6.63 -5.89
C PHE A 170 -1.53 -5.09 -5.88
N ILE A 171 -2.64 -4.35 -5.76
CA ILE A 171 -2.62 -2.89 -5.73
C ILE A 171 -1.85 -2.38 -4.50
N LEU A 172 -2.13 -2.92 -3.31
CA LEU A 172 -1.47 -2.54 -2.06
C LEU A 172 0.06 -2.78 -2.11
N ARG A 173 0.50 -3.90 -2.72
CA ARG A 173 1.92 -4.18 -2.96
C ARG A 173 2.56 -3.13 -3.86
N ASN A 174 1.87 -2.75 -4.95
CA ASN A 174 2.34 -1.69 -5.84
C ASN A 174 2.46 -0.33 -5.14
N MET A 175 1.57 -0.05 -4.20
CA MET A 175 1.60 1.18 -3.39
C MET A 175 2.69 1.14 -2.30
N GLY A 176 3.32 -0.02 -2.05
CA GLY A 176 4.36 -0.20 -1.04
C GLY A 176 3.79 -0.31 0.38
N VAL A 177 2.61 -0.89 0.54
CA VAL A 177 2.06 -1.31 1.82
C VAL A 177 2.93 -2.42 2.41
N TYR A 178 3.23 -2.33 3.71
CA TYR A 178 4.12 -3.27 4.38
C TYR A 178 3.44 -4.60 4.71
N ALA A 179 2.20 -4.55 5.24
CA ALA A 179 1.44 -5.73 5.60
C ALA A 179 -0.04 -5.56 5.28
N SER A 180 -0.72 -6.67 5.01
CA SER A 180 -2.18 -6.71 4.91
C SER A 180 -2.75 -7.86 5.72
N VAL A 181 -3.89 -7.59 6.37
CA VAL A 181 -4.67 -8.60 7.06
C VAL A 181 -5.60 -9.27 6.07
N SER A 182 -5.67 -10.60 6.11
CA SER A 182 -6.57 -11.39 5.30
C SER A 182 -7.25 -12.45 6.18
N GLY A 183 -8.57 -12.41 6.22
CA GLY A 183 -9.41 -13.33 6.98
C GLY A 183 -10.20 -14.27 6.07
N SER A 184 -11.45 -13.90 5.75
CA SER A 184 -12.37 -14.74 4.97
C SER A 184 -11.81 -15.17 3.62
N TYR A 185 -11.04 -14.32 2.93
CA TYR A 185 -10.40 -14.71 1.67
C TYR A 185 -9.41 -15.86 1.86
N LEU A 186 -8.65 -15.84 2.97
CA LEU A 186 -7.66 -16.86 3.28
C LEU A 186 -8.32 -18.20 3.65
N PHE A 187 -9.31 -18.17 4.55
CA PHE A 187 -9.91 -19.38 5.13
C PHE A 187 -11.06 -19.98 4.32
N ASN A 188 -11.72 -19.21 3.44
CA ASN A 188 -12.75 -19.73 2.53
C ASN A 188 -12.18 -20.29 1.22
N ALA A 189 -10.87 -20.20 0.99
CA ALA A 189 -10.22 -20.77 -0.18
C ALA A 189 -10.16 -22.31 -0.08
N SER A 190 -9.93 -22.97 -1.22
CA SER A 190 -9.76 -24.44 -1.26
C SER A 190 -8.59 -24.92 -0.37
N THR A 191 -7.53 -24.12 -0.28
CA THR A 191 -6.41 -24.30 0.66
C THR A 191 -5.82 -22.95 1.04
N ILE A 192 -5.24 -22.83 2.24
CA ILE A 192 -4.51 -21.63 2.68
C ILE A 192 -3.35 -21.34 1.72
N GLY A 193 -2.63 -22.37 1.27
CA GLY A 193 -1.52 -22.22 0.33
C GLY A 193 -1.94 -21.60 -1.01
N SER A 194 -3.11 -21.99 -1.56
CA SER A 194 -3.63 -21.38 -2.79
C SER A 194 -4.03 -19.93 -2.59
N ALA A 195 -4.64 -19.59 -1.46
CA ALA A 195 -4.98 -18.21 -1.15
C ALA A 195 -3.74 -17.32 -0.98
N LEU A 196 -2.72 -17.79 -0.23
CA LEU A 196 -1.46 -17.09 -0.07
C LEU A 196 -0.74 -16.88 -1.41
N LEU A 197 -0.77 -17.91 -2.29
CA LEU A 197 -0.23 -17.78 -3.63
C LEU A 197 -0.96 -16.68 -4.41
N ASN A 198 -2.30 -16.68 -4.39
CA ASN A 198 -3.11 -15.66 -5.06
C ASN A 198 -2.87 -14.24 -4.49
N LEU A 199 -2.68 -14.10 -3.18
CA LEU A 199 -2.32 -12.83 -2.56
C LEU A 199 -0.94 -12.31 -2.99
N LYS A 200 -0.05 -13.19 -3.45
CA LYS A 200 1.31 -12.89 -3.92
C LYS A 200 1.46 -12.91 -5.45
N LEU A 201 0.49 -13.45 -6.19
CA LEU A 201 0.53 -13.52 -7.64
C LEU A 201 0.18 -12.19 -8.33
N ASN A 202 0.54 -12.14 -9.61
CA ASN A 202 0.23 -11.03 -10.53
C ASN A 202 -0.84 -11.41 -11.57
N GLU A 203 -1.46 -12.59 -11.46
CA GLU A 203 -2.55 -13.04 -12.33
C GLU A 203 -3.83 -13.11 -11.49
N ILE A 204 -4.70 -12.12 -11.67
CA ILE A 204 -5.90 -11.90 -10.87
C ILE A 204 -7.09 -11.60 -11.76
N GLU A 205 -8.29 -12.00 -11.34
CA GLU A 205 -9.53 -11.45 -11.87
C GLU A 205 -9.70 -10.01 -11.37
N SER A 206 -10.02 -9.08 -12.26
CA SER A 206 -9.96 -7.66 -11.95
C SER A 206 -11.34 -7.02 -11.92
N HIS A 207 -11.65 -6.32 -10.83
CA HIS A 207 -12.85 -5.52 -10.64
C HIS A 207 -12.52 -4.02 -10.49
N PHE A 208 -11.26 -3.69 -10.21
CA PHE A 208 -10.78 -2.31 -10.15
C PHE A 208 -10.28 -1.83 -11.51
N LEU A 209 -10.49 -0.55 -11.74
CA LEU A 209 -9.96 0.17 -12.90
C LEU A 209 -8.71 0.95 -12.51
N VAL A 210 -7.87 1.26 -13.46
CA VAL A 210 -6.64 2.05 -13.28
C VAL A 210 -6.92 3.35 -12.54
N LYS A 211 -8.02 4.06 -12.85
CA LYS A 211 -8.44 5.28 -12.18
C LYS A 211 -8.71 5.14 -10.68
N ASP A 212 -9.00 3.93 -10.19
CA ASP A 212 -9.32 3.71 -8.79
C ASP A 212 -8.08 3.77 -7.88
N PHE A 213 -6.87 3.54 -8.41
CA PHE A 213 -5.63 3.44 -7.65
C PHE A 213 -4.42 4.19 -8.25
N MET A 214 -4.55 4.81 -9.44
CA MET A 214 -3.49 5.63 -10.03
C MET A 214 -3.11 6.81 -9.11
N LEU A 215 -1.96 7.42 -9.35
CA LEU A 215 -1.68 8.78 -8.88
C LEU A 215 -2.58 9.73 -9.66
N ASP A 216 -3.33 10.58 -8.98
CA ASP A 216 -4.20 11.56 -9.62
C ASP A 216 -3.36 12.64 -10.34
N LEU A 217 -3.99 13.46 -11.17
CA LEU A 217 -3.29 14.47 -11.97
C LEU A 217 -2.47 15.43 -11.10
N ASP A 218 -2.99 15.85 -9.94
CA ASP A 218 -2.31 16.74 -8.99
C ASP A 218 -1.08 16.09 -8.30
N GLU A 219 -0.99 14.76 -8.34
CA GLU A 219 0.13 13.98 -7.85
C GLU A 219 1.14 13.62 -8.95
N SER A 220 0.77 13.80 -10.20
CA SER A 220 1.55 13.39 -11.38
C SER A 220 2.51 14.48 -11.83
N PRO A 221 3.74 14.15 -12.28
CA PRO A 221 4.66 15.12 -12.84
C PRO A 221 4.26 15.47 -14.28
N TYR A 222 3.87 16.71 -14.55
CA TYR A 222 3.63 17.19 -15.89
C TYR A 222 4.03 18.66 -16.04
N ILE A 223 4.23 19.10 -17.28
CA ILE A 223 4.40 20.48 -17.69
C ILE A 223 3.62 20.75 -18.98
N TYR A 224 3.18 21.96 -19.18
CA TYR A 224 2.59 22.37 -20.45
C TYR A 224 3.69 22.50 -21.51
N GLN A 225 3.36 22.12 -22.74
CA GLN A 225 4.29 22.23 -23.87
C GLN A 225 4.69 23.70 -24.14
N SER A 226 3.78 24.65 -23.88
CA SER A 226 4.04 26.10 -23.95
C SER A 226 5.09 26.58 -22.94
N ASP A 227 5.19 25.91 -21.77
CA ASP A 227 6.10 26.30 -20.69
C ASP A 227 7.37 25.45 -20.64
N MET A 228 7.63 24.69 -21.68
CA MET A 228 8.71 23.70 -21.72
C MET A 228 10.08 24.36 -21.76
N THR A 229 10.77 24.35 -20.63
CA THR A 229 12.17 24.75 -20.47
C THR A 229 12.95 23.62 -19.77
N LEU A 230 14.26 23.57 -19.94
CA LEU A 230 15.09 22.59 -19.25
C LEU A 230 14.89 22.65 -17.73
N GLU A 231 14.80 23.85 -17.18
CA GLU A 231 14.55 24.06 -15.77
C GLU A 231 13.17 23.52 -15.35
N ALA A 232 12.11 23.78 -16.11
CA ALA A 232 10.77 23.27 -15.84
C ALA A 232 10.71 21.74 -15.85
N VAL A 233 11.36 21.09 -16.85
CA VAL A 233 11.50 19.64 -16.94
C VAL A 233 12.18 19.09 -15.68
N LEU A 234 13.34 19.61 -15.31
CA LEU A 234 14.10 19.16 -14.15
C LEU A 234 13.33 19.35 -12.85
N ARG A 235 12.67 20.50 -12.66
CA ARG A 235 11.85 20.77 -11.47
C ARG A 235 10.66 19.84 -11.38
N SER A 236 9.96 19.58 -12.49
CA SER A 236 8.82 18.64 -12.53
C SER A 236 9.25 17.22 -12.19
N MET A 237 10.33 16.72 -12.79
CA MET A 237 10.88 15.40 -12.49
C MET A 237 11.32 15.26 -11.04
N ASN A 238 11.98 16.28 -10.49
CA ASN A 238 12.44 16.27 -9.10
C ASN A 238 11.28 16.32 -8.10
N LYS A 239 10.25 17.13 -8.38
CA LYS A 239 9.02 17.20 -7.57
C LYS A 239 8.27 15.87 -7.58
N GLY A 240 8.07 15.27 -8.75
CA GLY A 240 7.33 14.01 -8.91
C GLY A 240 8.08 12.79 -8.41
N LYS A 241 9.43 12.81 -8.36
CA LYS A 241 10.29 11.69 -7.94
C LYS A 241 10.05 10.38 -8.69
N LEU A 242 9.46 10.44 -9.89
CA LEU A 242 9.13 9.26 -10.70
C LEU A 242 10.12 8.98 -11.83
N GLY A 243 11.10 9.88 -12.03
CA GLY A 243 12.11 9.73 -13.06
C GLY A 243 11.64 10.10 -14.49
N PHE A 244 10.49 10.75 -14.62
CA PHE A 244 9.97 11.30 -15.86
C PHE A 244 9.08 12.52 -15.58
N THR A 245 8.72 13.25 -16.64
CA THR A 245 7.63 14.22 -16.65
C THR A 245 6.81 14.08 -17.93
N ALA A 246 5.50 14.21 -17.82
CA ALA A 246 4.61 14.25 -18.97
C ALA A 246 4.62 15.66 -19.59
N ILE A 247 4.58 15.73 -20.91
CA ILE A 247 4.40 16.95 -21.68
C ILE A 247 2.96 16.97 -22.18
N ILE A 248 2.20 17.99 -21.82
CA ILE A 248 0.79 18.11 -22.20
C ILE A 248 0.54 19.40 -22.99
N LYS A 249 -0.47 19.38 -23.85
CA LYS A 249 -0.99 20.58 -24.50
C LYS A 249 -1.90 21.37 -23.54
N ASP A 250 -2.31 22.56 -23.92
CA ASP A 250 -3.18 23.43 -23.11
C ASP A 250 -4.55 22.79 -22.78
N ASN A 251 -4.99 21.83 -23.61
CA ASN A 251 -6.22 21.06 -23.41
C ASN A 251 -6.00 19.74 -22.62
N PHE A 252 -4.84 19.59 -21.97
CA PHE A 252 -4.38 18.39 -21.25
C PHE A 252 -4.07 17.15 -22.11
N GLU A 253 -4.14 17.24 -23.45
CA GLU A 253 -3.76 16.14 -24.33
C GLU A 253 -2.29 15.78 -24.12
N LEU A 254 -1.99 14.49 -23.97
CA LEU A 254 -0.63 13.98 -23.80
C LEU A 254 0.15 14.15 -25.11
N ALA A 255 1.11 15.07 -25.13
CA ALA A 255 2.00 15.31 -26.27
C ALA A 255 3.22 14.38 -26.25
N GLY A 256 3.61 13.87 -25.07
CA GLY A 256 4.74 12.97 -24.91
C GLY A 256 5.24 12.91 -23.49
N ILE A 257 6.40 12.30 -23.30
CA ILE A 257 7.11 12.28 -22.00
C ILE A 257 8.59 12.59 -22.23
N ILE A 258 9.25 13.06 -21.15
CA ILE A 258 10.69 13.11 -21.06
C ILE A 258 11.09 12.28 -19.83
N GLY A 259 11.81 11.19 -20.04
CA GLY A 259 12.35 10.35 -18.99
C GLY A 259 13.82 10.68 -18.66
N ASN A 260 14.32 10.13 -17.56
CA ASN A 260 15.72 10.28 -17.15
C ASN A 260 16.71 9.85 -18.26
N ALA A 261 16.38 8.82 -19.02
CA ALA A 261 17.23 8.35 -20.12
C ALA A 261 17.29 9.35 -21.27
N ASP A 262 16.12 9.90 -21.65
CA ASP A 262 16.00 10.88 -22.73
C ASP A 262 16.75 12.17 -22.36
N LEU A 263 16.53 12.65 -21.14
CA LEU A 263 17.21 13.84 -20.61
C LEU A 263 18.73 13.65 -20.58
N ARG A 264 19.21 12.52 -20.02
CA ARG A 264 20.66 12.22 -19.95
C ARG A 264 21.28 12.15 -21.36
N ASN A 265 20.64 11.47 -22.31
CA ASN A 265 21.15 11.35 -23.67
C ASN A 265 21.20 12.70 -24.38
N GLY A 266 20.13 13.51 -24.26
CA GLY A 266 20.11 14.84 -24.84
C GLY A 266 21.16 15.77 -24.23
N LEU A 267 21.37 15.73 -22.91
CA LEU A 267 22.42 16.52 -22.25
C LEU A 267 23.84 16.07 -22.66
N LEU A 268 24.06 14.76 -22.84
CA LEU A 268 25.36 14.24 -23.29
C LEU A 268 25.71 14.72 -24.71
N THR A 269 24.73 14.82 -25.60
CA THR A 269 24.89 15.32 -26.96
C THR A 269 25.32 16.81 -26.97
N HIS A 270 24.95 17.57 -25.94
CA HIS A 270 25.16 19.02 -25.84
C HIS A 270 26.09 19.40 -24.66
N ILE A 271 26.96 18.48 -24.20
CA ILE A 271 27.73 18.66 -22.97
C ILE A 271 28.68 19.90 -23.04
N GLY A 272 29.09 20.30 -24.24
CA GLY A 272 29.95 21.47 -24.45
C GLY A 272 29.19 22.81 -24.53
N ASP A 273 27.87 22.79 -24.79
CA ASP A 273 27.02 23.96 -24.88
C ASP A 273 25.57 23.64 -24.47
N LEU A 274 25.31 23.68 -23.19
CA LEU A 274 23.97 23.42 -22.64
C LEU A 274 22.89 24.44 -23.09
N LYS A 275 23.30 25.58 -23.66
CA LYS A 275 22.34 26.57 -24.19
C LYS A 275 21.77 26.16 -25.52
N SER A 276 22.43 25.28 -26.25
CA SER A 276 21.96 24.74 -27.54
C SER A 276 21.04 23.51 -27.39
N VAL A 277 20.73 23.12 -26.17
CA VAL A 277 19.88 21.95 -25.88
C VAL A 277 18.49 22.15 -26.46
N SER A 278 18.10 21.24 -27.39
CA SER A 278 16.76 21.17 -27.97
C SER A 278 15.90 20.16 -27.19
N LEU A 279 14.99 20.67 -26.36
CA LEU A 279 14.08 19.80 -25.60
C LEU A 279 13.10 19.03 -26.50
N SER A 280 12.75 19.55 -27.66
CA SER A 280 11.88 18.87 -28.64
C SER A 280 12.48 17.54 -29.14
N GLU A 281 13.81 17.43 -29.16
CA GLU A 281 14.52 16.19 -29.54
C GLU A 281 14.55 15.16 -28.42
N MET A 282 14.26 15.56 -27.17
CA MET A 282 14.24 14.69 -26.00
C MET A 282 12.86 14.12 -25.70
N ILE A 283 11.80 14.64 -26.36
CA ILE A 283 10.45 14.18 -26.11
C ILE A 283 10.23 12.83 -26.80
N ASN A 284 9.86 11.81 -26.02
CA ASN A 284 9.24 10.62 -26.57
C ASN A 284 7.77 10.97 -26.87
N THR A 285 7.45 11.19 -28.14
CA THR A 285 6.11 11.58 -28.62
C THR A 285 5.15 10.42 -28.77
N SER A 286 5.61 9.18 -28.56
CA SER A 286 4.80 7.96 -28.59
C SER A 286 5.06 7.13 -27.34
N PRO A 287 4.78 7.70 -26.14
CA PRO A 287 5.00 6.99 -24.89
C PRO A 287 4.00 5.85 -24.75
N LEU A 288 4.42 4.77 -24.10
CA LEU A 288 3.47 3.78 -23.63
C LEU A 288 2.59 4.44 -22.57
N SER A 289 1.28 4.41 -22.78
CA SER A 289 0.26 4.94 -21.87
C SER A 289 -0.83 3.89 -21.67
N ILE A 290 -1.70 4.11 -20.69
CA ILE A 290 -2.84 3.25 -20.40
C ILE A 290 -4.09 4.09 -20.22
N ASN A 291 -5.25 3.55 -20.62
CA ASN A 291 -6.52 4.22 -20.40
C ASN A 291 -6.96 4.10 -18.93
N GLU A 292 -7.55 5.15 -18.38
CA GLU A 292 -8.04 5.17 -16.99
C GLU A 292 -9.09 4.10 -16.69
N SER A 293 -9.85 3.68 -17.71
CA SER A 293 -10.88 2.63 -17.61
C SER A 293 -10.33 1.21 -17.80
N ALA A 294 -9.02 1.06 -18.05
CA ALA A 294 -8.40 -0.26 -18.15
C ALA A 294 -8.43 -0.97 -16.79
N THR A 295 -8.60 -2.28 -16.84
CA THR A 295 -8.55 -3.15 -15.66
C THR A 295 -7.11 -3.43 -15.21
N VAL A 296 -6.94 -3.91 -13.98
CA VAL A 296 -5.62 -4.35 -13.48
C VAL A 296 -5.03 -5.44 -14.36
N VAL A 297 -5.85 -6.37 -14.87
CA VAL A 297 -5.40 -7.44 -15.78
C VAL A 297 -4.87 -6.88 -17.11
N GLU A 298 -5.57 -5.90 -17.70
CA GLU A 298 -5.12 -5.24 -18.92
C GLU A 298 -3.82 -4.49 -18.70
N MET A 299 -3.69 -3.80 -17.55
CA MET A 299 -2.45 -3.13 -17.14
C MET A 299 -1.29 -4.12 -17.03
N ILE A 300 -1.48 -5.26 -16.34
CA ILE A 300 -0.45 -6.29 -16.21
C ILE A 300 -0.05 -6.85 -17.58
N ARG A 301 -1.01 -7.12 -18.46
CA ARG A 301 -0.73 -7.59 -19.83
C ARG A 301 0.09 -6.57 -20.62
N LEU A 302 -0.27 -5.27 -20.51
CA LEU A 302 0.46 -4.20 -21.18
C LEU A 302 1.93 -4.16 -20.73
N VAL A 303 2.18 -4.28 -19.42
CA VAL A 303 3.53 -4.27 -18.86
C VAL A 303 4.30 -5.55 -19.24
N LYS A 304 3.70 -6.73 -19.13
CA LYS A 304 4.33 -8.03 -19.45
C LYS A 304 4.70 -8.16 -20.93
N ASN A 305 3.86 -7.63 -21.83
CA ASN A 305 4.08 -7.72 -23.28
C ASN A 305 5.11 -6.70 -23.79
N ASN A 306 5.59 -5.81 -22.95
CA ASN A 306 6.60 -4.84 -23.33
C ASN A 306 8.01 -5.41 -23.06
N SER A 307 8.90 -5.31 -24.04
CA SER A 307 10.29 -5.79 -23.94
C SER A 307 11.16 -4.91 -23.03
N LYS A 308 10.72 -3.69 -22.72
CA LYS A 308 11.43 -2.75 -21.84
C LYS A 308 10.84 -2.79 -20.43
N THR A 309 11.68 -2.60 -19.43
CA THR A 309 11.22 -2.45 -18.04
C THR A 309 10.38 -1.18 -17.91
N ILE A 310 9.11 -1.34 -17.51
CA ILE A 310 8.17 -0.25 -17.29
C ILE A 310 8.18 0.10 -15.80
N LEU A 311 8.62 1.30 -15.47
CA LEU A 311 8.63 1.82 -14.09
C LEU A 311 7.46 2.74 -13.80
N TYR A 312 6.90 3.33 -14.82
CA TYR A 312 5.77 4.26 -14.78
C TYR A 312 4.97 4.21 -16.08
N LEU A 313 3.69 4.55 -16.01
CA LEU A 313 2.82 4.72 -17.18
C LEU A 313 1.99 6.00 -17.01
N PRO A 314 2.01 6.94 -17.96
CA PRO A 314 0.97 7.96 -18.06
C PRO A 314 -0.40 7.31 -18.20
N VAL A 315 -1.38 7.82 -17.46
CA VAL A 315 -2.78 7.41 -17.57
C VAL A 315 -3.55 8.48 -18.32
N VAL A 316 -4.29 8.05 -19.33
CA VAL A 316 -5.05 8.97 -20.20
C VAL A 316 -6.52 8.59 -20.23
N ASP A 317 -7.38 9.57 -20.54
CA ASP A 317 -8.80 9.34 -20.84
C ASP A 317 -8.99 8.88 -22.31
N ILE A 318 -10.26 8.78 -22.74
CA ILE A 318 -10.61 8.39 -24.11
C ILE A 318 -10.17 9.41 -25.16
N ASP A 319 -10.02 10.68 -24.76
CA ASP A 319 -9.57 11.78 -25.63
C ASP A 319 -8.04 11.95 -25.61
N ASN A 320 -7.30 11.02 -25.06
CA ASN A 320 -5.84 11.07 -24.86
C ASN A 320 -5.37 12.22 -23.96
N LYS A 321 -6.22 12.70 -23.03
CA LYS A 321 -5.82 13.69 -22.03
C LYS A 321 -5.20 13.00 -20.82
N LEU A 322 -4.12 13.58 -20.31
CA LEU A 322 -3.48 13.08 -19.09
C LEU A 322 -4.41 13.27 -17.90
N VAL A 323 -4.73 12.17 -17.21
CA VAL A 323 -5.57 12.16 -16.01
C VAL A 323 -4.82 11.65 -14.77
N GLY A 324 -3.66 11.04 -14.96
CA GLY A 324 -2.87 10.53 -13.84
C GLY A 324 -1.62 9.77 -14.27
N THR A 325 -1.04 9.03 -13.32
CA THR A 325 0.17 8.22 -13.54
C THR A 325 0.12 6.94 -12.71
N LEU A 326 0.59 5.82 -13.28
CA LEU A 326 0.93 4.61 -12.54
C LEU A 326 2.43 4.55 -12.25
N ASN A 327 2.80 4.03 -11.08
CA ASN A 327 4.19 3.83 -10.68
C ASN A 327 4.37 2.39 -10.16
N PHE A 328 5.31 1.65 -10.74
CA PHE A 328 5.59 0.24 -10.42
C PHE A 328 6.83 0.03 -9.53
N MET A 329 7.49 1.10 -9.09
CA MET A 329 8.76 0.97 -8.33
C MET A 329 8.61 0.20 -7.01
N ASN A 330 7.44 0.24 -6.38
CA ASN A 330 7.19 -0.47 -5.14
C ASN A 330 6.98 -1.98 -5.33
N LEU A 331 6.48 -2.42 -6.48
CA LEU A 331 6.42 -3.84 -6.82
C LEU A 331 7.81 -4.45 -6.90
N ILE A 332 8.75 -3.73 -7.52
CA ILE A 332 10.14 -4.18 -7.66
C ILE A 332 10.84 -4.23 -6.31
N LYS A 333 10.58 -3.26 -5.42
CA LYS A 333 11.18 -3.21 -4.07
C LYS A 333 10.59 -4.21 -3.08
N GLY A 334 9.36 -4.64 -3.29
CA GLY A 334 8.65 -5.56 -2.39
C GLY A 334 8.98 -7.04 -2.62
N GLU A 335 9.73 -7.35 -3.66
CA GLU A 335 10.16 -8.72 -4.02
C GLU A 335 11.62 -9.01 -3.65
N ILE A 336 12.32 -8.06 -2.96
CA ILE A 336 13.71 -8.23 -2.50
C ILE A 336 13.70 -8.43 -0.96
#